data_be0ec79b25c1063327d67e9d96ec8c1f
#
_entry.id   be0ec79b25c1063327d67e9d96ec8c1f
#
_cell.length_a   1.000
_cell.length_b   1.000
_cell.length_c   1.000
_cell.angle_alpha   90.00
_cell.angle_beta   90.00
_cell.angle_gamma   90.00
#
_symmetry.space_group_name_H-M   'P 1'
#
loop_
_entity.id
_entity.type
_entity.pdbx_description
1 polymer ?
#
loop_
_entity_poly.entity_id
_entity_poly.type
_entity_poly.pdbx_seq_one_letter_code
_entity_poly.pdbx_strand_id
1 'polypeptide(L)'
;MKKYFNIFLATIAMLLLQPVIAQKQTPPVGGKAKDFKLSDKAKQKYANGLQTTFVHYGELPKTNISLIIKTGNVHERTDQVWLADLTTRLLREGTSDMDFAAISKKVAMMGGNLNVNAGLTQTVISGSVLAEYAPDFIKLIAGLVTKPAFPASELERLKSNLKRQLVTQKASPQAQAQEQFYAAIYKDHRYGKMFPTEEMINGYTVQMVKDFYESNFGAKRSVLYVVGKFDEAAVKSTVASSLTAWRAGPEVKYPEVNAVATKDTMLIDRKGAPQTTLMVGLPVVTPTHKDYVPLLVTNSLLGGSFGSRITTNIRENKGYTYSPFSTVLNRKGSALWYEQADVTSEHTAASLHEIEKEIKRLQMEPPSKDELSGIQNYEAGIFVLQNSTPAGIIGQLNFLDLYDLDDSYLNNYVKNVYKVTPEMVSQAAKEHIQYDKMTKVMIGDKEAIEQQVKKQKAATKTF
;
A
#
# COMPACT_ATOMS: atom_id res chain seq x y z
N MET A 1 -1.57 -71.90 -3.98
CA MET A 1 -1.90 -70.54 -3.43
C MET A 1 -0.67 -69.59 -3.29
N LYS A 2 0.46 -69.99 -2.72
CA LYS A 2 1.64 -69.09 -2.58
C LYS A 2 2.21 -68.54 -3.89
N LYS A 3 2.21 -69.31 -5.01
CA LYS A 3 2.73 -68.82 -6.30
C LYS A 3 1.88 -67.67 -6.91
N TYR A 4 0.57 -67.72 -6.77
CA TYR A 4 -0.33 -66.70 -7.30
C TYR A 4 -0.31 -65.41 -6.44
N PHE A 5 -0.07 -65.58 -5.12
CA PHE A 5 0.08 -64.43 -4.21
C PHE A 5 1.35 -63.61 -4.51
N ASN A 6 2.47 -64.23 -4.81
CA ASN A 6 3.71 -63.60 -5.19
C ASN A 6 3.63 -62.87 -6.55
N ILE A 7 2.89 -63.45 -7.53
CA ILE A 7 2.65 -62.78 -8.81
C ILE A 7 1.76 -61.57 -8.63
N PHE A 8 0.75 -61.62 -7.79
CA PHE A 8 -0.13 -60.51 -7.48
C PHE A 8 0.61 -59.36 -6.77
N LEU A 9 1.51 -59.69 -5.82
CA LEU A 9 2.38 -58.67 -5.17
C LEU A 9 3.36 -58.03 -6.15
N ALA A 10 3.94 -58.80 -7.09
CA ALA A 10 4.86 -58.28 -8.10
C ALA A 10 4.15 -57.36 -9.10
N THR A 11 2.89 -57.62 -9.44
CA THR A 11 2.09 -56.80 -10.33
C THR A 11 1.70 -55.46 -9.65
N ILE A 12 1.38 -55.49 -8.36
CA ILE A 12 1.11 -54.29 -7.57
C ILE A 12 2.39 -53.43 -7.43
N ALA A 13 3.54 -54.05 -7.18
CA ALA A 13 4.82 -53.34 -7.11
C ALA A 13 5.22 -52.69 -8.44
N MET A 14 4.92 -53.28 -9.58
CA MET A 14 5.14 -52.72 -10.92
C MET A 14 4.19 -51.53 -11.22
N LEU A 15 2.96 -51.56 -10.71
CA LEU A 15 2.00 -50.46 -10.85
C LEU A 15 2.38 -49.22 -9.99
N LEU A 16 3.12 -49.45 -8.89
CA LEU A 16 3.61 -48.38 -8.01
C LEU A 16 4.92 -47.73 -8.51
N LEU A 17 5.58 -48.30 -9.51
CA LEU A 17 6.82 -47.79 -10.12
C LEU A 17 6.61 -46.97 -11.38
N GLN A 18 5.38 -46.56 -11.67
CA GLN A 18 5.18 -45.54 -12.71
C GLN A 18 5.84 -44.26 -12.24
N PRO A 19 6.87 -43.76 -12.95
CA PRO A 19 7.38 -42.41 -12.63
C PRO A 19 6.21 -41.45 -12.78
N VAL A 20 5.78 -40.85 -11.70
CA VAL A 20 4.92 -39.67 -11.74
C VAL A 20 5.77 -38.56 -12.38
N ILE A 21 5.82 -38.57 -13.71
CA ILE A 21 6.32 -37.42 -14.46
C ILE A 21 5.29 -36.33 -14.20
N ALA A 22 5.55 -35.52 -13.18
CA ALA A 22 4.87 -34.26 -13.01
C ALA A 22 5.11 -33.49 -14.32
N GLN A 23 4.16 -33.60 -15.24
CA GLN A 23 4.22 -32.83 -16.48
C GLN A 23 4.24 -31.37 -16.06
N LYS A 24 5.40 -30.75 -16.21
CA LYS A 24 5.53 -29.31 -16.11
C LYS A 24 4.62 -28.73 -17.18
N GLN A 25 3.37 -28.42 -16.82
CA GLN A 25 2.45 -27.80 -17.75
C GLN A 25 3.09 -26.49 -18.21
N THR A 26 3.37 -26.38 -19.49
CA THR A 26 3.77 -25.12 -20.06
C THR A 26 2.62 -24.14 -19.87
N PRO A 27 2.89 -22.94 -19.32
CA PRO A 27 1.85 -21.93 -19.20
C PRO A 27 1.16 -21.72 -20.57
N PRO A 28 -0.15 -21.43 -20.56
CA PRO A 28 -0.84 -21.09 -21.80
C PRO A 28 -0.10 -19.95 -22.51
N VAL A 29 0.00 -20.01 -23.83
CA VAL A 29 0.59 -18.93 -24.61
C VAL A 29 -0.22 -17.67 -24.34
N GLY A 30 0.44 -16.60 -23.86
CA GLY A 30 -0.20 -15.34 -23.56
C GLY A 30 -0.87 -14.76 -24.80
N GLY A 31 -2.13 -14.34 -24.66
CA GLY A 31 -2.83 -13.61 -25.71
C GLY A 31 -2.24 -12.19 -25.88
N LYS A 32 -2.58 -11.54 -27.01
CA LYS A 32 -2.25 -10.12 -27.18
C LYS A 32 -2.93 -9.30 -26.10
N ALA A 33 -2.16 -8.47 -25.41
CA ALA A 33 -2.69 -7.55 -24.40
C ALA A 33 -3.79 -6.67 -25.00
N LYS A 34 -4.95 -6.62 -24.35
CA LYS A 34 -6.05 -5.73 -24.76
C LYS A 34 -5.78 -4.33 -24.25
N ASP A 35 -6.19 -3.34 -25.03
CA ASP A 35 -6.18 -1.96 -24.59
C ASP A 35 -7.10 -1.81 -23.37
N PHE A 36 -6.58 -1.20 -22.30
CA PHE A 36 -7.40 -0.83 -21.17
C PHE A 36 -8.16 0.46 -21.49
N LYS A 37 -9.44 0.48 -21.13
CA LYS A 37 -10.27 1.70 -21.13
C LYS A 37 -10.94 1.82 -19.79
N LEU A 38 -10.72 2.95 -19.10
CA LEU A 38 -11.44 3.27 -17.87
C LEU A 38 -12.94 3.32 -18.17
N SER A 39 -13.75 2.75 -17.28
CA SER A 39 -15.21 2.79 -17.39
C SER A 39 -15.72 4.22 -17.47
N ASP A 40 -16.77 4.43 -18.25
CA ASP A 40 -17.44 5.72 -18.35
C ASP A 40 -17.93 6.15 -16.96
N LYS A 41 -17.72 7.42 -16.63
CA LYS A 41 -18.04 7.97 -15.31
C LYS A 41 -18.76 9.30 -15.42
N ALA A 42 -19.73 9.51 -14.54
CA ALA A 42 -20.38 10.80 -14.34
C ALA A 42 -19.72 11.52 -13.16
N LYS A 43 -19.21 12.73 -13.38
CA LYS A 43 -18.67 13.59 -12.31
C LYS A 43 -19.63 14.75 -12.05
N GLN A 44 -19.81 15.09 -10.77
CA GLN A 44 -20.62 16.24 -10.35
C GLN A 44 -19.92 16.97 -9.21
N LYS A 45 -19.98 18.30 -9.24
CA LYS A 45 -19.50 19.16 -8.15
C LYS A 45 -20.69 19.95 -7.58
N TYR A 46 -20.81 19.95 -6.26
CA TYR A 46 -21.86 20.66 -5.53
C TYR A 46 -21.39 22.03 -5.05
N ALA A 47 -22.35 22.89 -4.70
CA ALA A 47 -22.08 24.27 -4.30
C ALA A 47 -21.17 24.38 -3.05
N ASN A 48 -21.28 23.41 -2.12
CA ASN A 48 -20.40 23.33 -0.94
C ASN A 48 -19.00 22.81 -1.24
N GLY A 49 -18.69 22.47 -2.51
CA GLY A 49 -17.39 21.98 -2.97
C GLY A 49 -17.23 20.48 -2.99
N LEU A 50 -18.18 19.69 -2.48
CA LEU A 50 -18.17 18.23 -2.60
C LEU A 50 -18.11 17.81 -4.06
N GLN A 51 -17.23 16.86 -4.36
CA GLN A 51 -17.18 16.21 -5.67
C GLN A 51 -17.75 14.79 -5.55
N THR A 52 -18.39 14.33 -6.62
CA THR A 52 -18.87 12.95 -6.72
C THR A 52 -18.47 12.34 -8.05
N THR A 53 -18.18 11.04 -8.03
CA THR A 53 -17.89 10.25 -9.22
C THR A 53 -18.72 8.98 -9.18
N PHE A 54 -19.53 8.78 -10.21
CA PHE A 54 -20.45 7.64 -10.37
C PHE A 54 -19.93 6.76 -11.50
N VAL A 55 -19.84 5.45 -11.29
CA VAL A 55 -19.41 4.46 -12.29
C VAL A 55 -20.33 3.24 -12.20
N HIS A 56 -21.10 2.99 -13.27
CA HIS A 56 -21.81 1.73 -13.40
C HIS A 56 -20.83 0.61 -13.76
N TYR A 57 -20.78 -0.44 -12.95
CA TYR A 57 -19.84 -1.54 -13.13
C TYR A 57 -20.36 -2.87 -12.60
N GLY A 58 -20.23 -3.90 -13.44
CA GLY A 58 -20.58 -5.28 -13.07
C GLY A 58 -22.07 -5.55 -13.04
N GLU A 59 -22.43 -6.84 -12.96
CA GLU A 59 -23.82 -7.32 -12.98
C GLU A 59 -24.35 -7.65 -11.59
N LEU A 60 -23.47 -7.83 -10.60
CA LEU A 60 -23.88 -8.14 -9.24
C LEU A 60 -24.66 -6.97 -8.63
N PRO A 61 -25.78 -7.19 -7.91
CA PRO A 61 -26.57 -6.15 -7.29
C PRO A 61 -25.89 -5.60 -6.01
N LYS A 62 -24.65 -5.13 -6.17
CA LYS A 62 -23.81 -4.53 -5.12
C LYS A 62 -23.25 -3.19 -5.55
N THR A 63 -23.14 -2.28 -4.59
CA THR A 63 -22.54 -0.96 -4.75
C THR A 63 -21.43 -0.78 -3.74
N ASN A 64 -20.26 -0.35 -4.22
CA ASN A 64 -19.19 0.13 -3.37
C ASN A 64 -19.25 1.66 -3.30
N ILE A 65 -19.24 2.18 -2.09
CA ILE A 65 -19.33 3.62 -1.83
C ILE A 65 -18.17 4.01 -0.95
N SER A 66 -17.46 5.07 -1.34
CA SER A 66 -16.31 5.57 -0.60
C SER A 66 -16.30 7.09 -0.59
N LEU A 67 -16.47 7.68 0.59
CA LEU A 67 -16.19 9.08 0.82
C LEU A 67 -14.73 9.22 1.24
N ILE A 68 -13.92 9.84 0.37
CA ILE A 68 -12.50 10.08 0.62
C ILE A 68 -12.32 11.55 0.93
N ILE A 69 -11.79 11.81 2.10
CA ILE A 69 -11.49 13.16 2.60
C ILE A 69 -9.98 13.35 2.52
N LYS A 70 -9.52 14.35 1.80
CA LYS A 70 -8.09 14.68 1.62
C LYS A 70 -7.48 15.24 2.93
N THR A 71 -7.55 14.43 3.97
CA THR A 71 -7.10 14.70 5.34
C THR A 71 -6.65 13.40 5.98
N GLY A 72 -5.47 13.37 6.55
CA GLY A 72 -4.92 12.21 7.25
C GLY A 72 -3.82 12.63 8.24
N ASN A 73 -2.98 11.68 8.65
CA ASN A 73 -1.92 11.93 9.63
C ASN A 73 -0.95 13.06 9.25
N VAL A 74 -0.77 13.35 7.95
CA VAL A 74 0.07 14.45 7.48
C VAL A 74 -0.41 15.83 7.95
N HIS A 75 -1.69 15.95 8.34
CA HIS A 75 -2.31 17.18 8.81
C HIS A 75 -2.30 17.30 10.34
N GLU A 76 -1.75 16.31 11.05
CA GLU A 76 -1.56 16.38 12.49
C GLU A 76 -0.37 17.28 12.84
N ARG A 77 -0.40 17.88 14.00
CA ARG A 77 0.77 18.54 14.57
C ARG A 77 1.82 17.49 14.97
N THR A 78 3.06 17.90 15.08
CA THR A 78 4.18 16.98 15.43
C THR A 78 4.04 16.35 16.81
N ASP A 79 3.28 16.97 17.70
CA ASP A 79 2.93 16.49 19.05
C ASP A 79 1.59 15.74 19.13
N GLN A 80 0.97 15.42 17.97
CA GLN A 80 -0.38 14.82 17.89
C GLN A 80 -0.44 13.59 16.98
N VAL A 81 0.61 12.76 17.02
CA VAL A 81 0.70 11.54 16.18
C VAL A 81 -0.41 10.55 16.50
N TRP A 82 -1.14 10.09 15.48
CA TRP A 82 -2.35 9.25 15.55
C TRP A 82 -3.61 9.94 16.10
N LEU A 83 -3.65 11.27 16.16
CA LEU A 83 -4.88 11.99 16.49
C LEU A 83 -5.94 11.80 15.38
N ALA A 84 -5.53 11.73 14.11
CA ALA A 84 -6.41 11.41 13.00
C ALA A 84 -7.01 10.01 13.13
N ASP A 85 -6.21 9.03 13.58
CA ASP A 85 -6.69 7.67 13.87
C ASP A 85 -7.72 7.66 15.00
N LEU A 86 -7.45 8.38 16.08
CA LEU A 86 -8.40 8.52 17.19
C LEU A 86 -9.69 9.21 16.73
N THR A 87 -9.57 10.24 15.88
CA THR A 87 -10.73 10.97 15.32
C THR A 87 -11.60 10.04 14.50
N THR A 88 -11.03 9.23 13.62
CA THR A 88 -11.81 8.29 12.78
C THR A 88 -12.44 7.17 13.61
N ARG A 89 -11.78 6.72 14.67
CA ARG A 89 -12.36 5.73 15.60
C ARG A 89 -13.55 6.31 16.36
N LEU A 90 -13.42 7.52 16.92
CA LEU A 90 -14.52 8.19 17.60
C LEU A 90 -15.64 8.57 16.63
N LEU A 91 -15.34 8.91 15.38
CA LEU A 91 -16.34 9.16 14.33
C LEU A 91 -17.23 7.94 14.09
N ARG A 92 -16.65 6.74 14.17
CA ARG A 92 -17.37 5.48 13.99
C ARG A 92 -18.26 5.12 15.20
N GLU A 93 -17.97 5.65 16.39
CA GLU A 93 -18.71 5.31 17.63
C GLU A 93 -20.13 5.87 17.64
N GLY A 94 -20.46 6.87 16.78
CA GLY A 94 -21.84 7.32 16.68
C GLY A 94 -22.05 8.66 15.99
N THR A 95 -23.30 8.90 15.69
CA THR A 95 -23.86 10.18 15.26
C THR A 95 -24.75 10.75 16.37
N SER A 96 -25.27 11.99 16.20
CA SER A 96 -26.27 12.54 17.14
C SER A 96 -27.50 11.64 17.33
N ASP A 97 -27.80 10.79 16.33
CA ASP A 97 -29.04 10.06 16.23
C ASP A 97 -28.86 8.53 16.40
N MET A 98 -27.64 8.02 16.32
CA MET A 98 -27.33 6.58 16.35
C MET A 98 -26.01 6.32 17.07
N ASP A 99 -25.98 5.34 17.96
CA ASP A 99 -24.75 4.79 18.54
C ASP A 99 -24.10 3.75 17.61
N PHE A 100 -22.93 3.25 18.01
CA PHE A 100 -22.17 2.22 17.29
C PHE A 100 -22.98 0.95 17.02
N ALA A 101 -23.81 0.50 17.99
CA ALA A 101 -24.60 -0.72 17.84
C ALA A 101 -25.70 -0.55 16.81
N ALA A 102 -26.40 0.59 16.83
CA ALA A 102 -27.43 0.95 15.85
C ALA A 102 -26.84 1.09 14.44
N ILE A 103 -25.68 1.75 14.30
CA ILE A 103 -24.95 1.86 13.03
C ILE A 103 -24.58 0.47 12.51
N SER A 104 -23.98 -0.37 13.34
CA SER A 104 -23.54 -1.72 12.96
C SER A 104 -24.73 -2.59 12.53
N LYS A 105 -25.84 -2.56 13.27
CA LYS A 105 -27.08 -3.27 12.92
C LYS A 105 -27.62 -2.78 11.57
N LYS A 106 -27.69 -1.46 11.36
CA LYS A 106 -28.20 -0.88 10.12
C LYS A 106 -27.35 -1.30 8.92
N VAL A 107 -26.03 -1.29 9.05
CA VAL A 107 -25.11 -1.74 7.99
C VAL A 107 -25.27 -3.23 7.69
N ALA A 108 -25.41 -4.07 8.72
CA ALA A 108 -25.67 -5.50 8.55
C ALA A 108 -26.99 -5.78 7.81
N MET A 109 -28.07 -5.02 8.12
CA MET A 109 -29.36 -5.12 7.42
C MET A 109 -29.28 -4.74 5.94
N MET A 110 -28.31 -3.91 5.54
CA MET A 110 -28.01 -3.57 4.14
C MET A 110 -27.19 -4.64 3.42
N GLY A 111 -26.87 -5.78 4.07
CA GLY A 111 -25.96 -6.82 3.56
C GLY A 111 -24.55 -6.29 3.35
N GLY A 112 -24.11 -5.34 4.16
CA GLY A 112 -22.93 -4.56 3.92
C GLY A 112 -21.88 -4.54 5.03
N ASN A 113 -20.88 -3.71 4.82
CA ASN A 113 -19.84 -3.39 5.79
C ASN A 113 -19.54 -1.88 5.79
N LEU A 114 -18.99 -1.38 6.88
CA LEU A 114 -18.56 0.01 7.04
C LEU A 114 -17.12 0.04 7.58
N ASN A 115 -16.25 0.75 6.88
CA ASN A 115 -14.89 1.02 7.29
C ASN A 115 -14.68 2.54 7.42
N VAL A 116 -14.02 2.97 8.51
CA VAL A 116 -13.68 4.36 8.77
C VAL A 116 -12.21 4.38 9.22
N ASN A 117 -11.32 4.86 8.37
CA ASN A 117 -9.89 4.79 8.63
C ASN A 117 -9.19 6.09 8.26
N ALA A 118 -8.28 6.55 9.10
CA ALA A 118 -7.28 7.54 8.74
C ALA A 118 -6.11 6.84 8.06
N GLY A 119 -5.67 7.40 6.95
CA GLY A 119 -4.40 7.08 6.32
C GLY A 119 -3.46 8.27 6.41
N LEU A 120 -2.29 8.12 5.81
CA LEU A 120 -1.25 9.15 5.91
C LEU A 120 -1.71 10.50 5.29
N THR A 121 -2.38 10.46 4.14
CA THR A 121 -2.79 11.66 3.36
C THR A 121 -4.29 11.84 3.25
N GLN A 122 -5.07 10.81 3.54
CA GLN A 122 -6.51 10.78 3.31
C GLN A 122 -7.22 9.99 4.41
N THR A 123 -8.44 10.41 4.75
CA THR A 123 -9.40 9.63 5.55
C THR A 123 -10.40 8.99 4.60
N VAL A 124 -10.68 7.72 4.81
CA VAL A 124 -11.58 6.92 3.97
C VAL A 124 -12.75 6.40 4.82
N ILE A 125 -13.96 6.75 4.42
CA ILE A 125 -15.21 6.19 4.94
C ILE A 125 -15.84 5.39 3.81
N SER A 126 -15.82 4.06 3.90
CA SER A 126 -16.20 3.21 2.77
C SER A 126 -16.97 1.97 3.20
N GLY A 127 -17.67 1.40 2.23
CA GLY A 127 -18.31 0.11 2.40
C GLY A 127 -18.91 -0.39 1.10
N SER A 128 -19.37 -1.66 1.16
CA SER A 128 -20.13 -2.30 0.10
C SER A 128 -21.49 -2.70 0.66
N VAL A 129 -22.56 -2.43 -0.08
CA VAL A 129 -23.95 -2.75 0.29
C VAL A 129 -24.68 -3.35 -0.91
N LEU A 130 -25.85 -3.97 -0.68
CA LEU A 130 -26.75 -4.31 -1.77
C LEU A 130 -27.21 -3.03 -2.50
N ALA A 131 -27.39 -3.12 -3.81
CA ALA A 131 -27.66 -1.98 -4.69
C ALA A 131 -28.86 -1.12 -4.26
N GLU A 132 -29.93 -1.75 -3.76
CA GLU A 132 -31.14 -1.10 -3.27
C GLU A 132 -30.89 -0.20 -2.04
N TYR A 133 -29.88 -0.52 -1.23
CA TYR A 133 -29.51 0.24 -0.04
C TYR A 133 -28.43 1.30 -0.27
N ALA A 134 -27.98 1.50 -1.50
CA ALA A 134 -26.97 2.53 -1.79
C ALA A 134 -27.37 3.93 -1.29
N PRO A 135 -28.64 4.41 -1.48
CA PRO A 135 -29.10 5.68 -0.90
C PRO A 135 -29.01 5.71 0.63
N ASP A 136 -29.43 4.64 1.31
CA ASP A 136 -29.44 4.60 2.78
C ASP A 136 -28.02 4.53 3.36
N PHE A 137 -27.10 3.86 2.68
CA PHE A 137 -25.70 3.85 3.08
C PHE A 137 -25.05 5.22 2.90
N ILE A 138 -25.40 5.98 1.84
CA ILE A 138 -24.96 7.38 1.66
C ILE A 138 -25.50 8.27 2.79
N LYS A 139 -26.78 8.13 3.18
CA LYS A 139 -27.34 8.86 4.34
C LYS A 139 -26.58 8.55 5.63
N LEU A 140 -26.19 7.27 5.82
CA LEU A 140 -25.41 6.87 6.99
C LEU A 140 -24.03 7.52 6.98
N ILE A 141 -23.29 7.48 5.86
CA ILE A 141 -22.01 8.17 5.71
C ILE A 141 -22.19 9.68 5.95
N ALA A 142 -23.23 10.28 5.38
CA ALA A 142 -23.54 11.69 5.59
C ALA A 142 -23.77 12.01 7.08
N GLY A 143 -24.52 11.17 7.80
CA GLY A 143 -24.71 11.31 9.25
C GLY A 143 -23.37 11.31 10.02
N LEU A 144 -22.47 10.38 9.69
CA LEU A 144 -21.15 10.32 10.33
C LEU A 144 -20.32 11.60 10.17
N VAL A 145 -20.37 12.22 8.97
CA VAL A 145 -19.53 13.40 8.69
C VAL A 145 -20.25 14.74 8.91
N THR A 146 -21.56 14.77 9.06
CA THR A 146 -22.29 16.02 9.30
C THR A 146 -22.73 16.20 10.75
N LYS A 147 -22.92 15.09 11.46
CA LYS A 147 -23.45 15.06 12.83
C LYS A 147 -22.71 14.05 13.72
N PRO A 148 -21.36 14.07 13.76
CA PRO A 148 -20.61 13.13 14.60
C PRO A 148 -20.89 13.38 16.09
N ALA A 149 -21.07 12.31 16.85
CA ALA A 149 -21.31 12.41 18.29
C ALA A 149 -20.03 12.62 19.09
N PHE A 150 -18.93 11.99 18.68
CA PHE A 150 -17.67 11.93 19.42
C PHE A 150 -17.89 11.63 20.92
N PRO A 151 -18.45 10.45 21.27
CA PRO A 151 -18.85 10.14 22.64
C PRO A 151 -17.64 10.08 23.59
N ALA A 152 -17.66 10.92 24.62
CA ALA A 152 -16.57 11.00 25.60
C ALA A 152 -16.39 9.69 26.38
N SER A 153 -17.46 8.90 26.56
CA SER A 153 -17.42 7.60 27.23
C SER A 153 -16.51 6.58 26.54
N GLU A 154 -16.30 6.71 25.22
CA GLU A 154 -15.48 5.78 24.43
C GLU A 154 -14.02 6.17 24.35
N LEU A 155 -13.66 7.39 24.75
CA LEU A 155 -12.30 7.92 24.59
C LEU A 155 -11.26 7.02 25.24
N GLU A 156 -11.43 6.66 26.51
CA GLU A 156 -10.42 5.88 27.26
C GLU A 156 -10.27 4.45 26.72
N ARG A 157 -11.37 3.85 26.27
CA ARG A 157 -11.33 2.54 25.61
C ARG A 157 -10.51 2.61 24.30
N LEU A 158 -10.74 3.64 23.48
CA LEU A 158 -10.03 3.84 22.20
C LEU A 158 -8.56 4.19 22.41
N LYS A 159 -8.22 5.02 23.40
CA LYS A 159 -6.82 5.30 23.80
C LYS A 159 -6.11 4.02 24.23
N SER A 160 -6.77 3.17 25.04
CA SER A 160 -6.22 1.87 25.44
C SER A 160 -5.97 0.95 24.24
N ASN A 161 -6.86 0.98 23.22
CA ASN A 161 -6.66 0.25 21.98
C ASN A 161 -5.46 0.78 21.18
N LEU A 162 -5.29 2.11 21.10
CA LEU A 162 -4.12 2.73 20.44
C LEU A 162 -2.81 2.37 21.15
N LYS A 163 -2.79 2.36 22.49
CA LYS A 163 -1.60 1.96 23.27
C LYS A 163 -1.22 0.49 23.00
N ARG A 164 -2.20 -0.42 22.99
CA ARG A 164 -1.93 -1.83 22.63
C ARG A 164 -1.40 -1.96 21.20
N GLN A 165 -1.97 -1.24 20.26
CA GLN A 165 -1.50 -1.19 18.87
C GLN A 165 -0.05 -0.68 18.80
N LEU A 166 0.27 0.40 19.53
CA LEU A 166 1.61 0.96 19.58
C LEU A 166 2.64 -0.07 20.09
N VAL A 167 2.34 -0.74 21.21
CA VAL A 167 3.21 -1.79 21.77
C VAL A 167 3.45 -2.90 20.76
N THR A 168 2.38 -3.40 20.13
CA THR A 168 2.50 -4.48 19.13
C THR A 168 3.32 -4.05 17.92
N GLN A 169 3.09 -2.86 17.39
CA GLN A 169 3.82 -2.38 16.22
C GLN A 169 5.28 -2.08 16.55
N LYS A 170 5.58 -1.46 17.68
CA LYS A 170 6.96 -1.20 18.10
C LYS A 170 7.76 -2.48 18.43
N ALA A 171 7.09 -3.59 18.70
CA ALA A 171 7.77 -4.88 18.90
C ALA A 171 8.24 -5.51 17.57
N SER A 172 7.66 -5.11 16.42
CA SER A 172 8.02 -5.63 15.10
C SER A 172 9.33 -5.03 14.59
N PRO A 173 10.34 -5.84 14.23
CA PRO A 173 11.58 -5.34 13.61
C PRO A 173 11.34 -4.57 12.32
N GLN A 174 10.37 -5.01 11.51
CA GLN A 174 9.99 -4.36 10.25
C GLN A 174 9.45 -2.96 10.50
N ALA A 175 8.56 -2.79 11.49
CA ALA A 175 8.03 -1.48 11.84
C ALA A 175 9.08 -0.54 12.44
N GLN A 176 10.02 -1.09 13.25
CA GLN A 176 11.19 -0.35 13.74
C GLN A 176 12.09 0.11 12.57
N ALA A 177 12.35 -0.77 11.60
CA ALA A 177 13.13 -0.41 10.42
C ALA A 177 12.47 0.70 9.61
N GLN A 178 11.15 0.61 9.39
CA GLN A 178 10.37 1.64 8.70
C GLN A 178 10.36 2.97 9.46
N GLU A 179 10.19 2.96 10.79
CA GLU A 179 10.24 4.16 11.62
C GLU A 179 11.56 4.91 11.44
N GLN A 180 12.70 4.19 11.59
CA GLN A 180 14.02 4.79 11.44
C GLN A 180 14.29 5.26 10.01
N PHE A 181 13.89 4.47 9.02
CA PHE A 181 14.07 4.79 7.61
C PHE A 181 13.30 6.06 7.21
N TYR A 182 12.01 6.15 7.60
CA TYR A 182 11.22 7.34 7.30
C TYR A 182 11.69 8.56 8.09
N ALA A 183 12.07 8.39 9.35
CA ALA A 183 12.62 9.49 10.15
C ALA A 183 13.90 10.07 9.52
N ALA A 184 14.79 9.22 9.02
CA ALA A 184 16.03 9.64 8.37
C ALA A 184 15.76 10.42 7.07
N ILE A 185 14.84 9.94 6.22
CA ILE A 185 14.56 10.54 4.91
C ILE A 185 13.71 11.81 5.02
N TYR A 186 12.69 11.81 5.86
CA TYR A 186 11.72 12.90 5.97
C TYR A 186 12.00 13.89 7.09
N LYS A 187 12.93 13.57 7.99
CA LYS A 187 13.34 14.43 9.11
C LYS A 187 12.13 14.97 9.91
N ASP A 188 11.98 16.30 9.95
CA ASP A 188 10.92 16.97 10.69
C ASP A 188 9.55 16.96 9.99
N HIS A 189 9.49 16.53 8.73
CA HIS A 189 8.21 16.38 8.04
C HIS A 189 7.36 15.29 8.69
N ARG A 190 6.04 15.46 8.68
CA ARG A 190 5.10 14.54 9.32
C ARG A 190 5.20 13.09 8.79
N TYR A 191 5.68 12.90 7.56
CA TYR A 191 5.96 11.57 7.00
C TYR A 191 7.07 10.81 7.71
N GLY A 192 7.95 11.48 8.46
CA GLY A 192 8.99 10.87 9.29
C GLY A 192 8.52 10.47 10.70
N LYS A 193 7.30 10.84 11.11
CA LYS A 193 6.77 10.56 12.45
C LYS A 193 5.74 9.41 12.39
N MET A 194 6.21 8.20 12.49
CA MET A 194 5.36 7.01 12.34
C MET A 194 4.56 6.68 13.61
N PHE A 195 5.17 6.78 14.79
CA PHE A 195 4.56 6.41 16.05
C PHE A 195 4.42 7.57 17.02
N PRO A 196 3.31 7.62 17.80
CA PRO A 196 3.21 8.52 18.94
C PRO A 196 4.09 8.05 20.11
N THR A 197 4.26 8.92 21.10
CA THR A 197 4.64 8.48 22.44
C THR A 197 3.40 8.06 23.23
N GLU A 198 3.60 7.32 24.32
CA GLU A 198 2.47 6.95 25.20
C GLU A 198 1.85 8.18 25.87
N GLU A 199 2.68 9.18 26.20
CA GLU A 199 2.25 10.48 26.74
C GLU A 199 1.34 11.23 25.77
N MET A 200 1.65 11.22 24.48
CA MET A 200 0.77 11.83 23.46
C MET A 200 -0.62 11.18 23.51
N ILE A 201 -0.69 9.84 23.47
CA ILE A 201 -1.97 9.12 23.53
C ILE A 201 -2.72 9.42 24.83
N ASN A 202 -2.02 9.44 25.97
CA ASN A 202 -2.63 9.74 27.27
C ASN A 202 -3.18 11.17 27.32
N GLY A 203 -2.52 12.12 26.67
CA GLY A 203 -2.91 13.53 26.62
C GLY A 203 -4.09 13.84 25.68
N TYR A 204 -4.51 12.92 24.80
CA TYR A 204 -5.61 13.18 23.87
C TYR A 204 -6.96 13.35 24.57
N THR A 205 -7.69 14.37 24.16
CA THR A 205 -9.00 14.70 24.66
C THR A 205 -10.04 14.71 23.54
N VAL A 206 -11.32 14.61 23.90
CA VAL A 206 -12.41 14.77 22.91
C VAL A 206 -12.40 16.14 22.24
N GLN A 207 -11.96 17.19 22.98
CA GLN A 207 -11.84 18.53 22.39
C GLN A 207 -10.80 18.54 21.28
N MET A 208 -9.63 17.92 21.46
CA MET A 208 -8.60 17.80 20.41
C MET A 208 -9.13 17.05 19.18
N VAL A 209 -9.92 16.01 19.36
CA VAL A 209 -10.58 15.29 18.26
C VAL A 209 -11.56 16.21 17.51
N LYS A 210 -12.39 16.99 18.23
CA LYS A 210 -13.31 17.96 17.63
C LYS A 210 -12.55 19.04 16.87
N ASP A 211 -11.50 19.59 17.46
CA ASP A 211 -10.68 20.64 16.84
C ASP A 211 -9.99 20.11 15.56
N PHE A 212 -9.48 18.87 15.58
CA PHE A 212 -8.91 18.23 14.39
C PHE A 212 -9.96 18.04 13.30
N TYR A 213 -11.14 17.55 13.66
CA TYR A 213 -12.26 17.38 12.74
C TYR A 213 -12.71 18.74 12.16
N GLU A 214 -12.88 19.75 12.99
CA GLU A 214 -13.30 21.08 12.55
C GLU A 214 -12.27 21.77 11.64
N SER A 215 -11.00 21.59 11.93
CA SER A 215 -9.90 22.18 11.14
C SER A 215 -9.63 21.46 9.85
N ASN A 216 -10.03 20.19 9.72
CA ASN A 216 -9.55 19.35 8.63
C ASN A 216 -10.63 18.65 7.80
N PHE A 217 -11.88 18.53 8.27
CA PHE A 217 -12.95 17.88 7.52
C PHE A 217 -13.84 18.91 6.83
N GLY A 218 -14.41 18.55 5.69
CA GLY A 218 -15.37 19.37 4.96
C GLY A 218 -15.54 18.95 3.50
N ALA A 219 -16.59 19.46 2.89
CA ALA A 219 -17.02 19.08 1.54
C ALA A 219 -15.97 19.40 0.45
N LYS A 220 -15.30 20.55 0.53
CA LYS A 220 -14.26 20.97 -0.44
C LYS A 220 -13.08 20.00 -0.54
N ARG A 221 -12.81 19.26 0.52
CA ARG A 221 -11.70 18.30 0.60
C ARG A 221 -12.12 16.88 0.25
N SER A 222 -13.37 16.70 -0.16
CA SER A 222 -13.98 15.37 -0.21
C SER A 222 -14.45 15.00 -1.60
N VAL A 223 -14.26 13.72 -1.92
CA VAL A 223 -14.80 13.09 -3.12
C VAL A 223 -15.59 11.86 -2.69
N LEU A 224 -16.82 11.75 -3.14
CA LEU A 224 -17.66 10.56 -2.97
C LEU A 224 -17.61 9.74 -4.26
N TYR A 225 -17.12 8.52 -4.18
CA TYR A 225 -17.13 7.54 -5.25
C TYR A 225 -18.28 6.55 -5.02
N VAL A 226 -19.06 6.29 -6.07
CA VAL A 226 -20.12 5.28 -6.08
C VAL A 226 -19.88 4.39 -7.29
N VAL A 227 -19.52 3.14 -7.07
CA VAL A 227 -19.14 2.20 -8.13
C VAL A 227 -19.86 0.88 -7.95
N GLY A 228 -20.50 0.38 -9.01
CA GLY A 228 -21.25 -0.86 -8.99
C GLY A 228 -22.60 -0.73 -9.68
N LYS A 229 -23.59 -1.48 -9.19
CA LYS A 229 -24.97 -1.41 -9.68
C LYS A 229 -25.82 -0.59 -8.72
N PHE A 230 -26.43 0.49 -9.18
CA PHE A 230 -27.25 1.39 -8.35
C PHE A 230 -28.24 2.18 -9.20
N ASP A 231 -29.29 2.71 -8.58
CA ASP A 231 -30.16 3.71 -9.17
C ASP A 231 -29.49 5.09 -9.10
N GLU A 232 -29.07 5.60 -10.24
CA GLU A 232 -28.29 6.85 -10.31
C GLU A 232 -29.14 8.06 -9.88
N ALA A 233 -30.41 8.10 -10.22
CA ALA A 233 -31.30 9.21 -9.85
C ALA A 233 -31.53 9.25 -8.33
N ALA A 234 -31.82 8.10 -7.71
CA ALA A 234 -31.98 7.97 -6.28
C ALA A 234 -30.69 8.33 -5.52
N VAL A 235 -29.54 7.86 -6.00
CA VAL A 235 -28.24 8.15 -5.41
C VAL A 235 -27.91 9.64 -5.49
N LYS A 236 -28.05 10.28 -6.67
CA LYS A 236 -27.81 11.71 -6.86
C LYS A 236 -28.74 12.58 -5.97
N SER A 237 -30.04 12.23 -5.93
CA SER A 237 -31.01 12.90 -5.05
C SER A 237 -30.62 12.77 -3.57
N THR A 238 -30.14 11.59 -3.17
CA THR A 238 -29.72 11.37 -1.78
C THR A 238 -28.45 12.15 -1.43
N VAL A 239 -27.45 12.20 -2.33
CA VAL A 239 -26.28 13.05 -2.13
C VAL A 239 -26.67 14.51 -2.00
N ALA A 240 -27.55 15.00 -2.89
CA ALA A 240 -28.04 16.38 -2.85
C ALA A 240 -28.75 16.72 -1.53
N SER A 241 -29.59 15.83 -1.02
CA SER A 241 -30.36 16.08 0.20
C SER A 241 -29.57 15.89 1.50
N SER A 242 -28.53 15.03 1.52
CA SER A 242 -27.85 14.66 2.76
C SER A 242 -26.43 15.23 2.91
N LEU A 243 -25.74 15.57 1.82
CA LEU A 243 -24.33 16.02 1.88
C LEU A 243 -24.12 17.47 1.43
N THR A 244 -25.10 18.13 0.77
CA THR A 244 -24.91 19.53 0.35
C THR A 244 -24.95 20.53 1.51
N ALA A 245 -25.62 20.17 2.62
CA ALA A 245 -25.60 20.95 3.85
C ALA A 245 -24.32 20.75 4.69
N TRP A 246 -23.46 19.79 4.31
CA TRP A 246 -22.18 19.65 4.99
C TRP A 246 -21.32 20.87 4.77
N ARG A 247 -20.72 21.39 5.84
CA ARG A 247 -19.88 22.59 5.76
C ARG A 247 -18.81 22.43 4.68
N ALA A 248 -18.49 23.51 3.99
CA ALA A 248 -17.47 23.51 2.94
C ALA A 248 -16.09 23.10 3.49
N GLY A 249 -15.74 23.51 4.69
CA GLY A 249 -14.44 23.27 5.30
C GLY A 249 -13.30 24.04 4.64
N PRO A 250 -12.06 23.87 5.12
CA PRO A 250 -10.90 24.55 4.57
C PRO A 250 -10.46 23.94 3.23
N GLU A 251 -9.71 24.71 2.45
CA GLU A 251 -9.02 24.21 1.25
C GLU A 251 -7.97 23.14 1.62
N VAL A 252 -7.73 22.21 0.68
CA VAL A 252 -6.70 21.18 0.85
C VAL A 252 -5.32 21.81 0.78
N LYS A 253 -4.53 21.63 1.83
CA LYS A 253 -3.12 22.02 1.84
C LYS A 253 -2.30 20.86 2.37
N TYR A 254 -1.39 20.33 1.55
CA TYR A 254 -0.39 19.38 2.01
C TYR A 254 0.90 20.12 2.35
N PRO A 255 1.55 19.79 3.48
CA PRO A 255 2.87 20.33 3.78
C PRO A 255 3.85 20.00 2.67
N GLU A 256 4.76 20.93 2.37
CA GLU A 256 5.83 20.70 1.41
C GLU A 256 6.78 19.61 1.91
N VAL A 257 7.15 18.70 1.01
CA VAL A 257 7.97 17.52 1.33
C VAL A 257 9.36 17.69 0.73
N ASN A 258 10.37 17.69 1.57
CA ASN A 258 11.78 17.60 1.16
C ASN A 258 12.34 16.26 1.63
N ALA A 259 12.23 15.23 0.79
CA ALA A 259 12.76 13.89 1.07
C ALA A 259 14.21 13.80 0.59
N VAL A 260 15.12 13.45 1.49
CA VAL A 260 16.57 13.38 1.18
C VAL A 260 17.14 12.05 1.66
N ALA A 261 17.80 11.33 0.77
CA ALA A 261 18.59 10.16 1.17
C ALA A 261 19.81 10.60 1.98
N THR A 262 20.04 9.95 3.12
CA THR A 262 21.10 10.37 4.06
C THR A 262 22.44 9.67 3.83
N LYS A 263 22.50 8.62 2.99
CA LYS A 263 23.63 7.70 2.83
C LYS A 263 24.07 7.00 4.10
N ASP A 264 23.31 7.15 5.18
CA ASP A 264 23.63 6.59 6.47
C ASP A 264 23.29 5.11 6.54
N THR A 265 24.08 4.42 7.36
CA THR A 265 23.77 3.05 7.77
C THR A 265 23.43 3.07 9.25
N MET A 266 22.17 2.78 9.57
CA MET A 266 21.66 2.71 10.94
C MET A 266 21.55 1.25 11.33
N LEU A 267 22.17 0.90 12.47
CA LEU A 267 22.16 -0.44 13.03
C LEU A 267 21.53 -0.37 14.42
N ILE A 268 20.37 -0.96 14.57
CA ILE A 268 19.64 -1.06 15.82
C ILE A 268 19.84 -2.46 16.39
N ASP A 269 20.35 -2.51 17.63
CA ASP A 269 20.67 -3.76 18.28
C ASP A 269 19.42 -4.52 18.72
N ARG A 270 19.38 -5.79 18.32
CA ARG A 270 18.44 -6.79 18.79
C ARG A 270 19.23 -8.07 19.11
N LYS A 271 19.89 -8.05 20.25
CA LYS A 271 20.83 -9.09 20.68
C LYS A 271 20.23 -10.49 20.56
N GLY A 272 20.97 -11.39 19.93
CA GLY A 272 20.57 -12.79 19.74
C GLY A 272 19.41 -12.99 18.74
N ALA A 273 19.04 -11.98 17.96
CA ALA A 273 18.01 -12.15 16.95
C ALA A 273 18.46 -13.16 15.87
N PRO A 274 17.63 -14.18 15.53
CA PRO A 274 17.98 -15.18 14.51
C PRO A 274 17.93 -14.61 13.10
N GLN A 275 17.28 -13.47 12.92
CA GLN A 275 17.16 -12.75 11.66
C GLN A 275 17.53 -11.28 11.81
N THR A 276 17.98 -10.69 10.71
CA THR A 276 18.15 -9.25 10.55
C THR A 276 17.11 -8.72 9.58
N THR A 277 16.33 -7.73 10.00
CA THR A 277 15.47 -6.97 9.09
C THR A 277 16.32 -5.90 8.40
N LEU A 278 16.36 -5.96 7.09
CA LEU A 278 17.03 -5.00 6.22
C LEU A 278 15.99 -4.07 5.58
N MET A 279 16.28 -2.78 5.53
CA MET A 279 15.55 -1.81 4.72
C MET A 279 16.54 -0.86 4.06
N VAL A 280 16.56 -0.83 2.73
CA VAL A 280 17.54 -0.09 1.93
C VAL A 280 16.81 0.69 0.85
N GLY A 281 16.97 2.02 0.76
CA GLY A 281 16.23 2.78 -0.22
C GLY A 281 16.53 4.27 -0.24
N LEU A 282 15.84 4.97 -1.13
CA LEU A 282 16.04 6.40 -1.39
C LEU A 282 14.78 7.05 -1.98
N PRO A 283 14.68 8.39 -1.94
CA PRO A 283 13.66 9.13 -2.69
C PRO A 283 13.80 8.92 -4.20
N VAL A 284 12.66 8.78 -4.88
CA VAL A 284 12.57 8.61 -6.34
C VAL A 284 11.49 9.52 -6.92
N VAL A 285 11.32 9.46 -8.23
CA VAL A 285 10.32 10.28 -8.96
C VAL A 285 8.89 9.89 -8.62
N THR A 286 8.01 10.89 -8.60
CA THR A 286 6.58 10.76 -8.29
C THR A 286 5.75 10.37 -9.52
N PRO A 287 4.47 9.98 -9.37
CA PRO A 287 3.61 9.53 -10.48
C PRO A 287 3.45 10.49 -11.66
N THR A 288 3.71 11.78 -11.47
CA THR A 288 3.64 12.80 -12.53
C THR A 288 4.88 12.87 -13.41
N HIS A 289 5.98 12.18 -13.05
CA HIS A 289 7.21 12.21 -13.79
C HIS A 289 7.20 11.26 -15.00
N LYS A 290 7.82 11.65 -16.11
CA LYS A 290 7.89 10.83 -17.34
C LYS A 290 8.52 9.45 -17.14
N ASP A 291 9.48 9.32 -16.22
CA ASP A 291 10.20 8.08 -15.94
C ASP A 291 9.49 7.19 -14.89
N TYR A 292 8.30 7.60 -14.45
CA TYR A 292 7.61 6.85 -13.39
C TYR A 292 7.19 5.44 -13.85
N VAL A 293 6.61 5.27 -15.04
CA VAL A 293 6.26 3.96 -15.58
C VAL A 293 7.50 3.11 -15.86
N PRO A 294 8.57 3.61 -16.51
CA PRO A 294 9.85 2.91 -16.57
C PRO A 294 10.38 2.47 -15.20
N LEU A 295 10.30 3.31 -14.17
CA LEU A 295 10.72 2.98 -12.80
C LEU A 295 9.88 1.85 -12.19
N LEU A 296 8.55 1.81 -12.41
CA LEU A 296 7.70 0.71 -11.94
C LEU A 296 8.10 -0.62 -12.58
N VAL A 297 8.29 -0.64 -13.90
CA VAL A 297 8.76 -1.83 -14.63
C VAL A 297 10.14 -2.27 -14.13
N THR A 298 11.06 -1.31 -13.90
CA THR A 298 12.38 -1.56 -13.34
C THR A 298 12.29 -2.15 -11.93
N ASN A 299 11.42 -1.62 -11.08
CA ASN A 299 11.17 -2.14 -9.75
C ASN A 299 10.68 -3.60 -9.80
N SER A 300 9.69 -3.90 -10.64
CA SER A 300 9.14 -5.26 -10.73
C SER A 300 10.16 -6.28 -11.24
N LEU A 301 11.05 -5.87 -12.15
CA LEU A 301 12.14 -6.71 -12.63
C LEU A 301 13.22 -6.92 -11.55
N LEU A 302 13.55 -5.86 -10.78
CA LEU A 302 14.65 -5.88 -9.82
C LEU A 302 14.30 -6.62 -8.53
N GLY A 303 13.17 -6.29 -7.87
CA GLY A 303 12.79 -6.84 -6.57
C GLY A 303 11.27 -6.88 -6.32
N GLY A 304 10.45 -6.25 -7.19
CA GLY A 304 9.01 -6.06 -6.97
C GLY A 304 8.12 -7.23 -7.39
N SER A 305 8.65 -8.25 -8.05
CA SER A 305 7.93 -9.46 -8.42
C SER A 305 8.55 -10.71 -7.81
N PHE A 306 7.78 -11.80 -7.72
CA PHE A 306 8.28 -13.06 -7.18
C PHE A 306 9.46 -13.63 -7.98
N GLY A 307 9.46 -13.48 -9.31
CA GLY A 307 10.54 -13.89 -10.20
C GLY A 307 11.61 -12.83 -10.45
N SER A 308 11.63 -11.76 -9.66
CA SER A 308 12.61 -10.66 -9.79
C SER A 308 14.04 -11.10 -9.50
N ARG A 309 15.02 -10.30 -9.97
CA ARG A 309 16.44 -10.62 -9.84
C ARG A 309 16.88 -10.78 -8.39
N ILE A 310 16.52 -9.83 -7.50
CA ILE A 310 16.88 -9.89 -6.08
C ILE A 310 16.22 -11.12 -5.43
N THR A 311 14.92 -11.34 -5.66
CA THR A 311 14.21 -12.49 -5.08
C THR A 311 14.83 -13.82 -5.54
N THR A 312 15.08 -13.99 -6.83
CA THR A 312 15.74 -15.17 -7.37
C THR A 312 17.12 -15.37 -6.77
N ASN A 313 17.92 -14.30 -6.62
CA ASN A 313 19.27 -14.37 -6.08
C ASN A 313 19.27 -14.78 -4.60
N ILE A 314 18.68 -13.94 -3.69
CA ILE A 314 18.87 -14.11 -2.25
C ILE A 314 17.89 -15.11 -1.63
N ARG A 315 16.77 -15.41 -2.30
CA ARG A 315 15.79 -16.41 -1.86
C ARG A 315 16.03 -17.77 -2.51
N GLU A 316 15.90 -17.86 -3.86
CA GLU A 316 15.90 -19.15 -4.56
C GLU A 316 17.30 -19.76 -4.63
N ASN A 317 18.30 -18.98 -5.02
CA ASN A 317 19.65 -19.48 -5.24
C ASN A 317 20.46 -19.61 -3.95
N LYS A 318 20.27 -18.71 -2.99
CA LYS A 318 21.10 -18.61 -1.77
C LYS A 318 20.39 -19.01 -0.49
N GLY A 319 19.05 -18.95 -0.45
CA GLY A 319 18.28 -19.31 0.74
C GLY A 319 18.48 -18.37 1.94
N TYR A 320 18.93 -17.12 1.71
CA TYR A 320 19.22 -16.17 2.80
C TYR A 320 17.96 -15.59 3.44
N THR A 321 16.85 -15.57 2.70
CA THR A 321 15.59 -14.97 3.13
C THR A 321 14.41 -15.70 2.50
N TYR A 322 13.22 -15.55 3.10
CA TYR A 322 11.98 -16.11 2.56
C TYR A 322 11.16 -15.08 1.76
N SER A 323 11.18 -13.81 2.14
CA SER A 323 10.27 -12.79 1.64
C SER A 323 10.96 -11.45 1.34
N PRO A 324 11.93 -11.41 0.41
CA PRO A 324 12.49 -10.13 -0.03
C PRO A 324 11.49 -9.45 -0.96
N PHE A 325 11.41 -8.13 -0.92
CA PHE A 325 10.62 -7.36 -1.87
C PHE A 325 11.10 -5.93 -2.00
N SER A 326 11.01 -5.37 -3.20
CA SER A 326 11.13 -3.95 -3.42
C SER A 326 9.81 -3.31 -3.84
N THR A 327 9.67 -2.03 -3.58
CA THR A 327 8.47 -1.28 -3.95
C THR A 327 8.78 0.19 -4.22
N VAL A 328 7.92 0.82 -5.02
CA VAL A 328 7.83 2.28 -5.18
C VAL A 328 6.66 2.77 -4.33
N LEU A 329 6.96 3.29 -3.14
CA LEU A 329 5.96 3.82 -2.21
C LEU A 329 5.64 5.29 -2.52
N ASN A 330 4.42 5.55 -2.96
CA ASN A 330 3.97 6.91 -3.27
C ASN A 330 3.37 7.61 -2.05
N ARG A 331 3.72 8.88 -1.89
CA ARG A 331 3.12 9.83 -0.96
C ARG A 331 2.85 11.14 -1.69
N LYS A 332 1.86 11.91 -1.28
CA LYS A 332 1.63 13.24 -1.92
C LYS A 332 2.88 14.10 -1.75
N GLY A 333 3.45 14.53 -2.88
CA GLY A 333 4.69 15.31 -2.93
C GLY A 333 6.00 14.52 -2.81
N SER A 334 5.96 13.17 -2.70
CA SER A 334 7.17 12.34 -2.59
C SER A 334 6.93 10.92 -3.04
N ALA A 335 7.98 10.22 -3.46
CA ALA A 335 7.98 8.77 -3.61
C ALA A 335 9.30 8.20 -3.12
N LEU A 336 9.28 6.95 -2.64
CA LEU A 336 10.46 6.20 -2.20
C LEU A 336 10.52 4.89 -2.97
N TRP A 337 11.71 4.52 -3.41
CA TRP A 337 12.02 3.13 -3.70
C TRP A 337 12.75 2.53 -2.50
N TYR A 338 12.35 1.34 -2.09
CA TYR A 338 13.11 0.57 -1.10
C TYR A 338 13.00 -0.93 -1.34
N GLU A 339 14.07 -1.63 -0.94
CA GLU A 339 14.11 -3.08 -0.76
C GLU A 339 14.02 -3.38 0.73
N GLN A 340 13.20 -4.37 1.10
CA GLN A 340 13.05 -4.87 2.47
C GLN A 340 13.15 -6.40 2.47
N ALA A 341 13.93 -6.94 3.42
CA ALA A 341 14.06 -8.38 3.60
C ALA A 341 14.34 -8.73 5.07
N ASP A 342 13.78 -9.84 5.54
CA ASP A 342 14.20 -10.50 6.78
C ASP A 342 15.16 -11.63 6.42
N VAL A 343 16.45 -11.43 6.64
CA VAL A 343 17.49 -12.38 6.28
C VAL A 343 18.00 -13.12 7.52
N THR A 344 18.46 -14.36 7.36
CA THR A 344 19.13 -15.06 8.47
C THR A 344 20.32 -14.24 8.96
N SER A 345 20.49 -14.14 10.27
CA SER A 345 21.48 -13.25 10.91
C SER A 345 22.90 -13.44 10.34
N GLU A 346 23.28 -14.70 10.07
CA GLU A 346 24.61 -15.04 9.53
C GLU A 346 24.83 -14.56 8.08
N HIS A 347 23.80 -14.22 7.34
CA HIS A 347 23.88 -13.81 5.93
C HIS A 347 23.57 -12.32 5.72
N THR A 348 23.55 -11.52 6.78
CA THR A 348 23.19 -10.09 6.70
C THR A 348 24.08 -9.31 5.73
N ALA A 349 25.38 -9.35 5.90
CA ALA A 349 26.31 -8.62 5.03
C ALA A 349 26.29 -9.19 3.60
N ALA A 350 26.22 -10.52 3.45
CA ALA A 350 26.14 -11.19 2.15
C ALA A 350 24.87 -10.78 1.38
N SER A 351 23.72 -10.67 2.07
CA SER A 351 22.45 -10.23 1.45
C SER A 351 22.53 -8.80 0.94
N LEU A 352 23.10 -7.87 1.73
CA LEU A 352 23.32 -6.49 1.29
C LEU A 352 24.20 -6.42 0.05
N HIS A 353 25.25 -7.23 0.02
CA HIS A 353 26.17 -7.31 -1.15
C HIS A 353 25.45 -7.83 -2.40
N GLU A 354 24.62 -8.87 -2.26
CA GLU A 354 23.89 -9.40 -3.41
C GLU A 354 22.82 -8.42 -3.90
N ILE A 355 22.13 -7.70 -3.02
CA ILE A 355 21.20 -6.62 -3.39
C ILE A 355 21.96 -5.54 -4.19
N GLU A 356 23.09 -5.07 -3.68
CA GLU A 356 23.96 -4.10 -4.39
C GLU A 356 24.39 -4.60 -5.75
N LYS A 357 24.81 -5.85 -5.83
CA LYS A 357 25.25 -6.50 -7.06
C LYS A 357 24.15 -6.57 -8.11
N GLU A 358 22.92 -6.96 -7.75
CA GLU A 358 21.82 -7.00 -8.72
C GLU A 358 21.40 -5.60 -9.18
N ILE A 359 21.43 -4.60 -8.30
CA ILE A 359 21.20 -3.19 -8.68
C ILE A 359 22.26 -2.75 -9.70
N LYS A 360 23.56 -2.93 -9.38
CA LYS A 360 24.67 -2.54 -10.27
C LYS A 360 24.65 -3.32 -11.59
N ARG A 361 24.34 -4.61 -11.54
CA ARG A 361 24.18 -5.43 -12.73
C ARG A 361 23.09 -4.89 -13.65
N LEU A 362 21.91 -4.54 -13.12
CA LEU A 362 20.83 -3.97 -13.92
C LEU A 362 21.19 -2.61 -14.53
N GLN A 363 22.01 -1.82 -13.83
CA GLN A 363 22.53 -0.56 -14.35
C GLN A 363 23.48 -0.74 -15.52
N MET A 364 24.31 -1.80 -15.53
CA MET A 364 25.32 -2.05 -16.55
C MET A 364 24.82 -2.92 -17.70
N GLU A 365 23.97 -3.90 -17.40
CA GLU A 365 23.49 -4.91 -18.32
C GLU A 365 21.96 -4.79 -18.49
N PRO A 366 21.47 -4.24 -19.61
CA PRO A 366 20.04 -4.22 -19.91
C PRO A 366 19.45 -5.64 -19.83
N PRO A 367 18.18 -5.79 -19.38
CA PRO A 367 17.53 -7.10 -19.36
C PRO A 367 17.36 -7.65 -20.78
N SER A 368 17.29 -8.97 -20.89
CA SER A 368 16.92 -9.59 -22.16
C SER A 368 15.48 -9.21 -22.54
N LYS A 369 15.16 -9.30 -23.84
CA LYS A 369 13.79 -9.04 -24.31
C LYS A 369 12.78 -9.99 -23.68
N ASP A 370 13.15 -11.23 -23.46
CA ASP A 370 12.26 -12.24 -22.85
C ASP A 370 12.01 -11.95 -21.37
N GLU A 371 13.06 -11.58 -20.61
CA GLU A 371 12.95 -11.15 -19.21
C GLU A 371 12.02 -9.94 -19.08
N LEU A 372 12.25 -8.91 -19.91
CA LEU A 372 11.41 -7.71 -19.90
C LEU A 372 9.98 -7.98 -20.31
N SER A 373 9.77 -8.81 -21.35
CA SER A 373 8.42 -9.18 -21.81
C SER A 373 7.63 -9.89 -20.71
N GLY A 374 8.26 -10.77 -19.94
CA GLY A 374 7.65 -11.40 -18.77
C GLY A 374 7.17 -10.40 -17.73
N ILE A 375 7.99 -9.40 -17.43
CA ILE A 375 7.65 -8.33 -16.47
C ILE A 375 6.56 -7.40 -17.03
N GLN A 376 6.61 -7.04 -18.31
CA GLN A 376 5.57 -6.23 -18.95
C GLN A 376 4.21 -6.93 -18.90
N ASN A 377 4.16 -8.23 -19.17
CA ASN A 377 2.95 -9.02 -19.06
C ASN A 377 2.43 -9.10 -17.62
N TYR A 378 3.34 -9.24 -16.65
CA TYR A 378 3.00 -9.22 -15.23
C TYR A 378 2.39 -7.87 -14.81
N GLU A 379 3.04 -6.75 -15.11
CA GLU A 379 2.56 -5.40 -14.80
C GLU A 379 1.20 -5.09 -15.44
N ALA A 380 1.07 -5.40 -16.73
CA ALA A 380 -0.20 -5.24 -17.43
C ALA A 380 -1.32 -6.10 -16.83
N GLY A 381 -1.00 -7.34 -16.46
CA GLY A 381 -1.94 -8.27 -15.81
C GLY A 381 -2.39 -7.78 -14.44
N ILE A 382 -1.47 -7.36 -13.59
CA ILE A 382 -1.79 -6.79 -12.26
C ILE A 382 -2.65 -5.52 -12.41
N PHE A 383 -2.30 -4.64 -13.34
CA PHE A 383 -3.09 -3.43 -13.60
C PHE A 383 -4.55 -3.76 -14.00
N VAL A 384 -4.74 -4.72 -14.90
CA VAL A 384 -6.09 -5.17 -15.31
C VAL A 384 -6.85 -5.75 -14.12
N LEU A 385 -6.21 -6.60 -13.32
CA LEU A 385 -6.82 -7.20 -12.12
C LEU A 385 -7.22 -6.13 -11.10
N GLN A 386 -6.38 -5.13 -10.86
CA GLN A 386 -6.69 -4.01 -9.97
C GLN A 386 -7.92 -3.21 -10.43
N ASN A 387 -8.15 -3.13 -11.74
CA ASN A 387 -9.30 -2.42 -12.32
C ASN A 387 -10.53 -3.32 -12.55
N SER A 388 -10.49 -4.59 -12.16
CA SER A 388 -11.57 -5.55 -12.38
C SER A 388 -12.56 -5.65 -11.22
N THR A 389 -12.48 -4.76 -10.23
CA THR A 389 -13.40 -4.73 -9.09
C THR A 389 -13.86 -3.29 -8.81
N PRO A 390 -15.07 -3.10 -8.27
CA PRO A 390 -15.53 -1.75 -7.90
C PRO A 390 -14.60 -1.04 -6.92
N ALA A 391 -14.04 -1.74 -5.94
CA ALA A 391 -13.08 -1.17 -4.99
C ALA A 391 -11.75 -0.78 -5.68
N GLY A 392 -11.28 -1.60 -6.62
CA GLY A 392 -10.08 -1.30 -7.41
C GLY A 392 -10.29 -0.08 -8.30
N ILE A 393 -11.44 0.04 -8.96
CA ILE A 393 -11.80 1.24 -9.75
C ILE A 393 -11.79 2.49 -8.87
N ILE A 394 -12.39 2.44 -7.65
CA ILE A 394 -12.32 3.55 -6.70
C ILE A 394 -10.86 3.89 -6.36
N GLY A 395 -10.03 2.89 -6.12
CA GLY A 395 -8.61 3.07 -5.82
C GLY A 395 -7.87 3.82 -6.94
N GLN A 396 -8.10 3.43 -8.20
CA GLN A 396 -7.48 4.07 -9.36
C GLN A 396 -8.00 5.50 -9.60
N LEU A 397 -9.32 5.72 -9.46
CA LEU A 397 -9.90 7.06 -9.55
C LEU A 397 -9.37 7.98 -8.46
N ASN A 398 -9.26 7.48 -7.22
CA ASN A 398 -8.66 8.22 -6.13
C ASN A 398 -7.17 8.49 -6.36
N PHE A 399 -6.43 7.57 -6.97
CA PHE A 399 -5.04 7.78 -7.36
C PHE A 399 -4.91 8.95 -8.33
N LEU A 400 -5.75 9.01 -9.37
CA LEU A 400 -5.80 10.15 -10.28
C LEU A 400 -6.09 11.46 -9.53
N ASP A 401 -7.13 11.48 -8.69
CA ASP A 401 -7.55 12.68 -7.94
C ASP A 401 -6.54 13.10 -6.85
N LEU A 402 -5.74 12.17 -6.29
CA LEU A 402 -4.69 12.48 -5.31
C LEU A 402 -3.45 13.09 -5.96
N TYR A 403 -3.07 12.59 -7.14
CA TYR A 403 -1.85 13.02 -7.84
C TYR A 403 -2.11 14.04 -8.95
N ASP A 404 -3.35 14.54 -9.08
CA ASP A 404 -3.77 15.51 -10.08
C ASP A 404 -3.48 15.04 -11.52
N LEU A 405 -3.74 13.73 -11.77
CA LEU A 405 -3.58 13.06 -13.05
C LEU A 405 -4.93 12.99 -13.78
N ASP A 406 -4.91 13.02 -15.09
CA ASP A 406 -6.09 12.80 -15.92
C ASP A 406 -6.27 11.33 -16.31
N ASP A 407 -7.40 11.02 -16.96
CA ASP A 407 -7.77 9.66 -17.36
C ASP A 407 -6.80 9.03 -18.35
N SER A 408 -6.04 9.82 -19.08
CA SER A 408 -5.06 9.34 -20.05
C SER A 408 -3.94 8.54 -19.38
N TYR A 409 -3.64 8.85 -18.11
CA TYR A 409 -2.67 8.08 -17.32
C TYR A 409 -3.08 6.61 -17.25
N LEU A 410 -4.32 6.32 -16.84
CA LEU A 410 -4.81 4.93 -16.73
C LEU A 410 -5.05 4.31 -18.11
N ASN A 411 -5.67 5.05 -19.05
CA ASN A 411 -5.97 4.56 -20.38
C ASN A 411 -4.72 4.21 -21.20
N ASN A 412 -3.60 4.86 -20.92
CA ASN A 412 -2.33 4.60 -21.60
C ASN A 412 -1.36 3.73 -20.77
N TYR A 413 -1.71 3.38 -19.51
CA TYR A 413 -0.78 2.69 -18.62
C TYR A 413 -0.22 1.40 -19.25
N VAL A 414 -1.08 0.50 -19.71
CA VAL A 414 -0.67 -0.76 -20.36
C VAL A 414 0.18 -0.50 -21.59
N LYS A 415 -0.22 0.46 -22.45
CA LYS A 415 0.57 0.86 -23.62
C LYS A 415 1.96 1.38 -23.24
N ASN A 416 2.02 2.18 -22.18
CA ASN A 416 3.28 2.75 -21.69
C ASN A 416 4.19 1.68 -21.06
N VAL A 417 3.62 0.68 -20.38
CA VAL A 417 4.38 -0.48 -19.89
C VAL A 417 5.05 -1.22 -21.04
N TYR A 418 4.32 -1.51 -22.13
CA TYR A 418 4.87 -2.20 -23.31
C TYR A 418 5.85 -1.35 -24.14
N LYS A 419 5.86 -0.03 -23.99
CA LYS A 419 6.84 0.85 -24.63
C LYS A 419 8.19 0.89 -23.91
N VAL A 420 8.28 0.40 -22.68
CA VAL A 420 9.54 0.36 -21.93
C VAL A 420 10.49 -0.59 -22.61
N THR A 421 11.70 -0.10 -22.98
CA THR A 421 12.76 -0.90 -23.60
C THR A 421 13.78 -1.39 -22.56
N PRO A 422 14.60 -2.39 -22.88
CA PRO A 422 15.70 -2.82 -21.99
C PRO A 422 16.62 -1.67 -21.57
N GLU A 423 16.92 -0.76 -22.48
CA GLU A 423 17.77 0.42 -22.24
C GLU A 423 17.09 1.40 -21.27
N MET A 424 15.77 1.60 -21.41
CA MET A 424 14.99 2.44 -20.47
C MET A 424 15.01 1.86 -19.05
N VAL A 425 14.95 0.54 -18.89
CA VAL A 425 15.06 -0.13 -17.59
C VAL A 425 16.42 0.14 -16.95
N SER A 426 17.53 -0.08 -17.70
CA SER A 426 18.87 0.20 -17.18
C SER A 426 19.07 1.69 -16.89
N GLN A 427 18.54 2.57 -17.72
CA GLN A 427 18.62 4.01 -17.49
C GLN A 427 17.82 4.43 -16.23
N ALA A 428 16.61 3.91 -16.04
CA ALA A 428 15.84 4.16 -14.84
C ALA A 428 16.56 3.64 -13.57
N ALA A 429 17.21 2.47 -13.64
CA ALA A 429 18.02 1.96 -12.55
C ALA A 429 19.23 2.88 -12.25
N LYS A 430 19.92 3.40 -13.30
CA LYS A 430 21.07 4.32 -13.15
C LYS A 430 20.65 5.65 -12.50
N GLU A 431 19.54 6.21 -12.93
CA GLU A 431 19.10 7.54 -12.50
C GLU A 431 18.41 7.51 -11.14
N HIS A 432 17.60 6.48 -10.88
CA HIS A 432 16.67 6.48 -9.75
C HIS A 432 16.99 5.45 -8.65
N ILE A 433 17.78 4.40 -8.92
CA ILE A 433 18.08 3.34 -7.94
C ILE A 433 19.59 3.26 -7.69
N GLN A 434 20.13 4.27 -7.02
CA GLN A 434 21.57 4.43 -6.79
C GLN A 434 21.97 3.94 -5.39
N TYR A 435 22.47 2.70 -5.29
CA TYR A 435 22.78 2.03 -4.02
C TYR A 435 23.70 2.84 -3.09
N ASP A 436 24.70 3.53 -3.64
CA ASP A 436 25.64 4.33 -2.87
C ASP A 436 25.02 5.60 -2.23
N LYS A 437 23.81 5.97 -2.67
CA LYS A 437 23.05 7.09 -2.11
C LYS A 437 21.97 6.66 -1.13
N MET A 438 21.76 5.36 -0.95
CA MET A 438 20.64 4.85 -0.14
C MET A 438 20.85 5.03 1.34
N THR A 439 19.77 5.34 2.04
CA THR A 439 19.62 5.13 3.48
C THR A 439 19.48 3.64 3.74
N LYS A 440 20.22 3.11 4.69
CA LYS A 440 20.22 1.69 5.05
C LYS A 440 19.87 1.54 6.53
N VAL A 441 18.90 0.69 6.84
CA VAL A 441 18.51 0.37 8.21
C VAL A 441 18.61 -1.14 8.40
N MET A 442 19.23 -1.55 9.50
CA MET A 442 19.34 -2.94 9.91
C MET A 442 18.87 -3.09 11.36
N ILE A 443 17.96 -4.02 11.59
CA ILE A 443 17.48 -4.38 12.94
C ILE A 443 17.88 -5.83 13.19
N GLY A 444 18.86 -6.08 14.06
CA GLY A 444 19.39 -7.42 14.30
C GLY A 444 20.49 -7.44 15.35
N ASP A 445 21.19 -8.57 15.50
CA ASP A 445 22.32 -8.69 16.41
C ASP A 445 23.48 -7.84 15.91
N LYS A 446 23.70 -6.72 16.59
CA LYS A 446 24.69 -5.71 16.19
C LYS A 446 26.10 -6.25 16.13
N GLU A 447 26.51 -7.04 17.11
CA GLU A 447 27.87 -7.59 17.17
C GLU A 447 28.12 -8.55 16.00
N ALA A 448 27.17 -9.44 15.73
CA ALA A 448 27.24 -10.37 14.61
C ALA A 448 27.30 -9.65 13.26
N ILE A 449 26.49 -8.60 13.07
CA ILE A 449 26.47 -7.80 11.84
C ILE A 449 27.78 -7.06 11.63
N GLU A 450 28.31 -6.39 12.67
CA GLU A 450 29.58 -5.66 12.57
C GLU A 450 30.77 -6.57 12.22
N GLN A 451 30.80 -7.79 12.77
CA GLN A 451 31.82 -8.79 12.44
C GLN A 451 31.74 -9.20 10.98
N GLN A 452 30.54 -9.44 10.43
CA GLN A 452 30.34 -9.80 9.03
C GLN A 452 30.78 -8.67 8.09
N VAL A 453 30.36 -7.43 8.38
CA VAL A 453 30.74 -6.24 7.57
C VAL A 453 32.26 -6.05 7.55
N LYS A 454 32.94 -6.25 8.69
CA LYS A 454 34.42 -6.18 8.77
C LYS A 454 35.08 -7.25 7.91
N LYS A 455 34.63 -8.51 7.99
CA LYS A 455 35.15 -9.63 7.18
C LYS A 455 34.97 -9.36 5.69
N GLN A 456 33.79 -8.88 5.27
CA GLN A 456 33.51 -8.60 3.87
C GLN A 456 34.39 -7.46 3.31
N LYS A 457 34.57 -6.36 4.06
CA LYS A 457 35.44 -5.27 3.67
C LYS A 457 36.89 -5.71 3.56
N ALA A 458 37.37 -6.63 4.39
CA ALA A 458 38.73 -7.20 4.29
C ALA A 458 38.89 -8.03 3.02
N ALA A 459 37.90 -8.88 2.69
CA ALA A 459 37.91 -9.68 1.47
C ALA A 459 37.92 -8.84 0.18
N THR A 460 37.21 -7.71 0.16
CA THR A 460 37.12 -6.81 -1.03
C THR A 460 38.37 -5.99 -1.25
N LYS A 461 39.24 -5.82 -0.24
CA LYS A 461 40.54 -5.10 -0.36
C LYS A 461 41.70 -5.98 -0.84
N THR A 462 41.47 -7.28 -0.93
CA THR A 462 42.54 -8.27 -1.28
C THR A 462 42.53 -8.63 -2.78
N PHE A 463 41.60 -8.06 -3.53
CA PHE A 463 41.50 -8.13 -5.00
C PHE A 463 41.65 -6.71 -5.60
#